data_d96b45c0dc1254edd6b78a28f8658ff7
#
_entry.id   d96b45c0dc1254edd6b78a28f8658ff7
#
_cell.length_a   1.000
_cell.length_b   1.000
_cell.length_c   1.000
_cell.angle_alpha   90.00
_cell.angle_beta   90.00
_cell.angle_gamma   90.00
#
_symmetry.space_group_name_H-M   'P 1'
#
loop_
_entity.id
_entity.type
_entity.pdbx_description
1 polymer ?
#
loop_
_entity_poly.entity_id
_entity_poly.type
_entity_poly.pdbx_seq_one_letter_code
_entity_poly.pdbx_strand_id
1 'polypeptide(L)'
;MRSDSLIKAVIIAAGLVLGLVLSATPSALAGQFSIGTWKTAQTIAPFYYADFVSGEDSVTVYPFTNPADQKNALLAGSLDMCGTTVAHAIHSASMGQPVVMVAALCNKSSALVVRKDAGIEAVSDLKGKRIGYVPGTMHEILLRETLSRSGLSAQTDVSLLRIDFFDMGLALSRGNIDAFLSGEPFPALAVEKGYGEILAYPYYKEAVGDINAGMLVTRDFVKKHPEKVQQLVTAHARASRHLARHPDQWLTRASAFGTQKSVLEKAAANMELAWDMDAAFVSRVRALGQRMQALGMIRRQPDYNALIDLSFVQQARKELTADE
;
A
#
# COMPACT_ATOMS: atom_id res chain seq x y z
N MET A 1 -88.66 -6.88 18.84
CA MET A 1 -88.27 -6.61 17.44
C MET A 1 -87.39 -5.37 17.38
N ARG A 2 -86.11 -5.49 17.63
CA ARG A 2 -85.00 -4.52 17.33
C ARG A 2 -83.72 -5.07 17.89
N SER A 3 -83.11 -6.09 17.26
CA SER A 3 -81.75 -6.52 17.65
C SER A 3 -80.94 -7.17 16.52
N ASP A 4 -81.47 -7.19 15.26
CA ASP A 4 -80.76 -7.89 14.16
C ASP A 4 -80.07 -6.99 13.15
N SER A 5 -80.01 -5.66 13.40
CA SER A 5 -79.43 -4.70 12.46
C SER A 5 -78.03 -4.23 12.76
N LEU A 6 -77.46 -4.61 13.91
CA LEU A 6 -76.13 -4.15 14.36
C LEU A 6 -75.01 -5.16 14.13
N ILE A 7 -75.36 -6.42 13.81
CA ILE A 7 -74.34 -7.46 13.60
C ILE A 7 -73.82 -7.57 12.17
N LYS A 8 -74.57 -7.01 11.18
CA LYS A 8 -74.17 -7.04 9.76
C LYS A 8 -73.26 -5.91 9.31
N ALA A 9 -73.08 -4.87 10.12
CA ALA A 9 -72.21 -3.73 9.78
C ALA A 9 -70.75 -3.90 10.24
N VAL A 10 -70.47 -4.88 11.13
CA VAL A 10 -69.10 -5.08 11.68
C VAL A 10 -68.25 -6.06 10.84
N ILE A 11 -68.88 -6.85 9.94
CA ILE A 11 -68.14 -7.88 9.16
C ILE A 11 -67.59 -7.37 7.85
N ILE A 12 -68.00 -6.18 7.36
CA ILE A 12 -67.53 -5.61 6.10
C ILE A 12 -66.34 -4.66 6.28
N ALA A 13 -66.05 -4.20 7.52
CA ALA A 13 -64.89 -3.33 7.81
C ALA A 13 -63.58 -4.07 8.14
N ALA A 14 -63.62 -5.40 8.29
CA ALA A 14 -62.44 -6.19 8.61
C ALA A 14 -61.72 -6.80 7.39
N GLY A 15 -62.25 -6.60 6.16
CA GLY A 15 -61.73 -7.24 4.96
C GLY A 15 -60.82 -6.40 4.07
N LEU A 16 -60.46 -5.19 4.43
CA LEU A 16 -59.76 -4.25 3.53
C LEU A 16 -58.50 -3.60 4.13
N VAL A 17 -57.89 -4.23 5.16
CA VAL A 17 -56.60 -3.80 5.75
C VAL A 17 -55.49 -4.89 5.59
N LEU A 18 -55.71 -5.83 4.70
CA LEU A 18 -54.69 -6.86 4.42
C LEU A 18 -54.20 -6.68 2.97
N GLY A 19 -53.25 -5.76 2.73
CA GLY A 19 -52.71 -5.62 1.37
C GLY A 19 -51.69 -4.51 1.15
N LEU A 20 -51.02 -4.01 2.20
CA LEU A 20 -49.81 -3.18 1.97
C LEU A 20 -48.73 -3.59 2.98
N VAL A 21 -48.27 -4.84 2.85
CA VAL A 21 -46.90 -5.13 3.27
C VAL A 21 -46.02 -4.47 2.22
N LEU A 22 -45.69 -3.19 2.42
CA LEU A 22 -44.52 -2.62 1.80
C LEU A 22 -43.35 -3.57 2.11
N SER A 23 -42.89 -4.31 1.12
CA SER A 23 -41.56 -4.91 1.10
C SER A 23 -40.58 -3.75 1.19
N ALA A 24 -40.34 -3.26 2.40
CA ALA A 24 -39.13 -2.52 2.71
C ALA A 24 -37.98 -3.47 2.43
N THR A 25 -37.44 -3.41 1.22
CA THR A 25 -36.09 -3.91 0.98
C THR A 25 -35.24 -3.30 2.10
N PRO A 26 -34.54 -4.09 2.90
CA PRO A 26 -33.63 -3.52 3.87
C PRO A 26 -32.67 -2.65 3.06
N SER A 27 -32.74 -1.33 3.22
CA SER A 27 -31.66 -0.44 2.79
C SER A 27 -30.42 -1.00 3.48
N ALA A 28 -29.51 -1.59 2.71
CA ALA A 28 -28.22 -1.97 3.22
C ALA A 28 -27.67 -0.71 3.88
N LEU A 29 -27.45 -0.74 5.19
CA LEU A 29 -26.83 0.37 5.90
C LEU A 29 -25.55 0.69 5.17
N ALA A 30 -25.41 1.94 4.72
CA ALA A 30 -24.22 2.43 4.06
C ALA A 30 -22.99 2.04 4.89
N GLY A 31 -22.06 1.31 4.29
CA GLY A 31 -20.85 0.87 4.95
C GLY A 31 -19.83 2.00 5.01
N GLN A 32 -19.03 2.04 6.05
CA GLN A 32 -17.87 2.92 6.13
C GLN A 32 -16.62 2.07 6.00
N PHE A 33 -15.77 2.37 5.02
CA PHE A 33 -14.46 1.73 4.87
C PHE A 33 -13.36 2.56 5.51
N SER A 34 -12.49 1.90 6.28
CA SER A 34 -11.32 2.49 6.94
C SER A 34 -10.05 1.99 6.27
N ILE A 35 -9.37 2.88 5.52
CA ILE A 35 -8.21 2.51 4.69
C ILE A 35 -6.95 3.19 5.21
N GLY A 36 -5.89 2.43 5.42
CA GLY A 36 -4.57 2.97 5.78
C GLY A 36 -3.65 3.08 4.56
N THR A 37 -2.93 4.21 4.41
CA THR A 37 -1.89 4.37 3.39
C THR A 37 -0.86 5.43 3.80
N TRP A 38 0.24 5.57 3.05
CA TRP A 38 1.22 6.63 3.30
C TRP A 38 0.84 7.95 2.64
N LYS A 39 1.35 9.04 3.19
CA LYS A 39 1.30 10.38 2.57
C LYS A 39 2.40 10.58 1.51
N THR A 40 2.43 9.72 0.49
CA THR A 40 3.40 9.84 -0.60
C THR A 40 2.73 9.70 -1.96
N ALA A 41 3.35 10.21 -3.01
CA ALA A 41 2.76 10.22 -4.33
C ALA A 41 2.51 8.81 -4.88
N GLN A 42 3.43 7.86 -4.66
CA GLN A 42 3.31 6.49 -5.16
C GLN A 42 2.25 5.65 -4.43
N THR A 43 1.74 6.10 -3.29
CA THR A 43 0.73 5.39 -2.50
C THR A 43 -0.58 6.17 -2.35
N ILE A 44 -0.82 7.13 -3.24
CA ILE A 44 -1.94 8.07 -3.16
C ILE A 44 -3.29 7.47 -3.57
N ALA A 45 -3.31 6.35 -4.31
CA ALA A 45 -4.53 5.80 -4.89
C ALA A 45 -5.70 5.65 -3.89
N PRO A 46 -5.51 5.23 -2.62
CA PRO A 46 -6.59 5.17 -1.64
C PRO A 46 -7.32 6.50 -1.40
N PHE A 47 -6.65 7.64 -1.54
CA PHE A 47 -7.30 8.96 -1.37
C PHE A 47 -8.29 9.32 -2.48
N TYR A 48 -8.38 8.49 -3.52
CA TYR A 48 -9.34 8.61 -4.62
C TYR A 48 -10.44 7.55 -4.59
N TYR A 49 -10.46 6.64 -3.61
CA TYR A 49 -11.44 5.55 -3.58
C TYR A 49 -12.89 6.06 -3.51
N ALA A 50 -13.12 7.18 -2.82
CA ALA A 50 -14.46 7.78 -2.74
C ALA A 50 -15.06 8.11 -4.11
N ASP A 51 -14.24 8.36 -5.12
CA ASP A 51 -14.66 8.65 -6.49
C ASP A 51 -15.04 7.37 -7.27
N PHE A 52 -14.71 6.18 -6.74
CA PHE A 52 -14.80 4.89 -7.43
C PHE A 52 -15.54 3.79 -6.65
N VAL A 53 -15.82 4.01 -5.37
CA VAL A 53 -16.68 3.12 -4.59
C VAL A 53 -18.14 3.34 -5.01
N SER A 54 -18.85 2.25 -5.24
CA SER A 54 -20.24 2.28 -5.68
C SER A 54 -21.23 2.33 -4.50
N GLY A 55 -22.40 2.90 -4.74
CA GLY A 55 -23.48 2.96 -3.75
C GLY A 55 -23.33 4.13 -2.76
N GLU A 56 -23.92 3.95 -1.57
CA GLU A 56 -23.89 4.95 -0.48
C GLU A 56 -22.70 4.74 0.47
N ASP A 57 -21.81 3.80 0.17
CA ASP A 57 -20.64 3.50 1.00
C ASP A 57 -19.64 4.66 1.02
N SER A 58 -19.09 4.96 2.18
CA SER A 58 -18.10 6.02 2.38
C SER A 58 -16.72 5.45 2.65
N VAL A 59 -15.69 6.19 2.29
CA VAL A 59 -14.29 5.80 2.50
C VAL A 59 -13.59 6.86 3.35
N THR A 60 -13.03 6.44 4.47
CA THR A 60 -12.13 7.25 5.29
C THR A 60 -10.70 6.75 5.13
N VAL A 61 -9.80 7.63 4.70
CA VAL A 61 -8.39 7.30 4.51
C VAL A 61 -7.55 7.85 5.65
N TYR A 62 -6.87 6.97 6.35
CA TYR A 62 -5.97 7.29 7.45
C TYR A 62 -4.53 7.35 6.94
N PRO A 63 -3.89 8.52 6.97
CA PRO A 63 -2.52 8.67 6.52
C PRO A 63 -1.52 8.24 7.60
N PHE A 64 -0.57 7.40 7.21
CA PHE A 64 0.52 6.94 8.06
C PHE A 64 1.88 7.47 7.56
N THR A 65 2.84 7.50 8.44
CA THR A 65 4.25 7.82 8.11
C THR A 65 5.13 6.58 8.14
N ASN A 66 4.69 5.52 8.82
CA ASN A 66 5.44 4.27 8.95
C ASN A 66 4.62 3.06 8.45
N PRO A 67 5.19 2.20 7.60
CA PRO A 67 4.49 1.03 7.06
C PRO A 67 4.11 -0.04 8.09
N ALA A 68 4.87 -0.14 9.18
CA ALA A 68 4.57 -1.11 10.23
C ALA A 68 3.32 -0.71 11.02
N ASP A 69 3.11 0.59 11.24
CA ASP A 69 2.00 1.09 12.05
C ASP A 69 0.66 0.82 11.37
N GLN A 70 0.53 1.08 10.06
CA GLN A 70 -0.71 0.79 9.34
C GLN A 70 -1.01 -0.72 9.28
N LYS A 71 0.00 -1.57 9.13
CA LYS A 71 -0.18 -3.02 9.23
C LYS A 71 -0.64 -3.44 10.64
N ASN A 72 -0.10 -2.82 11.70
CA ASN A 72 -0.52 -3.10 13.07
C ASN A 72 -1.97 -2.63 13.32
N ALA A 73 -2.37 -1.47 12.77
CA ALA A 73 -3.75 -0.99 12.82
C ALA A 73 -4.73 -1.93 12.11
N LEU A 74 -4.33 -2.50 10.94
CA LEU A 74 -5.10 -3.54 10.25
C LEU A 74 -5.29 -4.78 11.14
N LEU A 75 -4.21 -5.30 11.72
CA LEU A 75 -4.27 -6.50 12.56
C LEU A 75 -5.04 -6.27 13.87
N ALA A 76 -5.10 -5.03 14.36
CA ALA A 76 -5.92 -4.63 15.50
C ALA A 76 -7.41 -4.42 15.16
N GLY A 77 -7.80 -4.52 13.86
CA GLY A 77 -9.18 -4.31 13.42
C GLY A 77 -9.59 -2.84 13.32
N SER A 78 -8.63 -1.90 13.35
CA SER A 78 -8.90 -0.46 13.18
C SER A 78 -8.98 -0.05 11.70
N LEU A 79 -8.56 -0.92 10.80
CA LEU A 79 -8.62 -0.72 9.35
C LEU A 79 -9.21 -1.96 8.68
N ASP A 80 -9.97 -1.74 7.61
CA ASP A 80 -10.48 -2.80 6.74
C ASP A 80 -9.42 -3.24 5.72
N MET A 81 -8.65 -2.26 5.21
CA MET A 81 -7.57 -2.49 4.25
C MET A 81 -6.41 -1.53 4.53
N CYS A 82 -5.19 -1.96 4.28
CA CYS A 82 -4.04 -1.05 4.34
C CYS A 82 -2.99 -1.32 3.26
N GLY A 83 -2.31 -0.27 2.82
CA GLY A 83 -1.07 -0.39 2.06
C GLY A 83 0.10 -0.71 2.98
N THR A 84 0.99 -1.63 2.57
CA THR A 84 2.27 -1.85 3.25
C THR A 84 3.30 -2.41 2.28
N THR A 85 4.58 -2.45 2.65
CA THR A 85 5.58 -3.04 1.78
C THR A 85 5.37 -4.55 1.65
N VAL A 86 5.67 -5.11 0.48
CA VAL A 86 5.63 -6.57 0.24
C VAL A 86 6.49 -7.31 1.26
N ALA A 87 7.61 -6.72 1.67
CA ALA A 87 8.47 -7.29 2.71
C ALA A 87 7.75 -7.43 4.07
N HIS A 88 7.00 -6.42 4.51
CA HIS A 88 6.19 -6.51 5.73
C HIS A 88 5.07 -7.55 5.61
N ALA A 89 4.46 -7.68 4.44
CA ALA A 89 3.44 -8.71 4.19
C ALA A 89 4.04 -10.12 4.32
N ILE A 90 5.18 -10.37 3.69
CA ILE A 90 5.93 -11.63 3.79
C ILE A 90 6.33 -11.91 5.26
N HIS A 91 6.90 -10.92 5.95
CA HIS A 91 7.29 -11.07 7.34
C HIS A 91 6.09 -11.44 8.22
N SER A 92 4.97 -10.71 8.09
CA SER A 92 3.75 -10.98 8.85
C SER A 92 3.22 -12.39 8.61
N ALA A 93 3.14 -12.82 7.36
CA ALA A 93 2.71 -14.17 7.02
C ALA A 93 3.68 -15.25 7.51
N SER A 94 5.00 -14.99 7.49
CA SER A 94 6.02 -15.91 8.03
C SER A 94 5.88 -16.11 9.55
N MET A 95 5.34 -15.10 10.25
CA MET A 95 5.00 -15.15 11.67
C MET A 95 3.61 -15.75 11.95
N GLY A 96 2.87 -16.15 10.91
CA GLY A 96 1.53 -16.71 11.03
C GLY A 96 0.42 -15.68 11.22
N GLN A 97 0.70 -14.38 11.03
CA GLN A 97 -0.33 -13.34 11.10
C GLN A 97 -1.33 -13.50 9.93
N PRO A 98 -2.62 -13.26 10.17
CA PRO A 98 -3.69 -13.57 9.22
C PRO A 98 -3.87 -12.47 8.15
N VAL A 99 -2.80 -12.10 7.45
CA VAL A 99 -2.83 -11.11 6.36
C VAL A 99 -3.00 -11.77 5.01
N VAL A 100 -3.71 -11.09 4.11
CA VAL A 100 -3.90 -11.47 2.70
C VAL A 100 -3.61 -10.26 1.83
N MET A 101 -2.74 -10.39 0.84
CA MET A 101 -2.49 -9.38 -0.18
C MET A 101 -3.50 -9.57 -1.31
N VAL A 102 -4.29 -8.54 -1.59
CA VAL A 102 -5.40 -8.57 -2.54
C VAL A 102 -5.18 -7.67 -3.76
N ALA A 103 -4.20 -6.78 -3.72
CA ALA A 103 -3.77 -5.97 -4.86
C ALA A 103 -2.30 -5.51 -4.68
N ALA A 104 -1.60 -5.19 -5.77
CA ALA A 104 -0.39 -4.39 -5.71
C ALA A 104 -0.75 -2.93 -5.36
N LEU A 105 0.19 -2.14 -4.85
CA LEU A 105 -0.04 -0.71 -4.56
C LEU A 105 0.90 0.19 -5.36
N CYS A 106 2.18 -0.11 -5.35
CA CYS A 106 3.18 0.58 -6.16
C CYS A 106 4.39 -0.31 -6.41
N ASN A 107 5.11 0.02 -7.47
CA ASN A 107 6.42 -0.54 -7.81
C ASN A 107 7.49 0.56 -7.75
N LYS A 108 8.77 0.15 -7.81
CA LYS A 108 9.92 1.05 -7.81
C LYS A 108 9.98 1.98 -6.59
N SER A 109 10.24 3.25 -6.83
CA SER A 109 10.29 4.34 -5.84
C SER A 109 11.56 4.38 -4.97
N SER A 110 12.50 3.46 -5.12
CA SER A 110 13.69 3.38 -4.27
C SER A 110 14.89 4.08 -4.89
N ALA A 111 15.65 4.82 -4.07
CA ALA A 111 16.98 5.32 -4.46
C ALA A 111 17.93 5.34 -3.25
N LEU A 112 19.20 5.06 -3.53
CA LEU A 112 20.30 5.24 -2.59
C LEU A 112 20.85 6.65 -2.78
N VAL A 113 20.75 7.46 -1.75
CA VAL A 113 21.20 8.84 -1.73
C VAL A 113 22.42 8.97 -0.83
N VAL A 114 23.42 9.71 -1.28
CA VAL A 114 24.60 10.08 -0.51
C VAL A 114 24.64 11.57 -0.25
N ARG A 115 25.28 11.99 0.84
CA ARG A 115 25.51 13.39 1.12
C ARG A 115 26.50 13.98 0.10
N LYS A 116 26.13 15.09 -0.52
CA LYS A 116 26.83 15.68 -1.66
C LYS A 116 28.32 15.94 -1.43
N ASP A 117 28.69 16.33 -0.22
CA ASP A 117 30.07 16.67 0.17
C ASP A 117 30.81 15.54 0.92
N ALA A 118 30.29 14.29 0.85
CA ALA A 118 30.86 13.16 1.58
C ALA A 118 31.95 12.41 0.82
N GLY A 119 32.22 12.76 -0.44
CA GLY A 119 33.23 12.09 -1.28
C GLY A 119 32.90 10.63 -1.56
N ILE A 120 31.59 10.32 -1.75
CA ILE A 120 31.10 8.96 -2.04
C ILE A 120 30.68 8.93 -3.52
N GLU A 121 31.45 8.25 -4.34
CA GLU A 121 31.23 8.14 -5.78
C GLU A 121 30.78 6.73 -6.20
N ALA A 122 31.06 5.73 -5.37
CA ALA A 122 30.68 4.35 -5.59
C ALA A 122 30.13 3.71 -4.31
N VAL A 123 29.40 2.60 -4.44
CA VAL A 123 28.86 1.86 -3.28
C VAL A 123 29.97 1.33 -2.37
N SER A 124 31.15 1.02 -2.91
CA SER A 124 32.33 0.63 -2.12
C SER A 124 32.78 1.69 -1.12
N ASP A 125 32.55 2.98 -1.42
CA ASP A 125 32.96 4.11 -0.57
C ASP A 125 32.05 4.27 0.66
N LEU A 126 30.98 3.49 0.73
CA LEU A 126 30.11 3.41 1.91
C LEU A 126 30.75 2.65 3.07
N LYS A 127 31.94 2.02 2.89
CA LYS A 127 32.65 1.37 3.98
C LYS A 127 32.94 2.38 5.10
N GLY A 128 32.56 2.01 6.33
CA GLY A 128 32.68 2.87 7.53
C GLY A 128 31.65 3.99 7.63
N LYS A 129 30.74 4.14 6.67
CA LYS A 129 29.75 5.22 6.63
C LYS A 129 28.49 4.87 7.43
N ARG A 130 27.77 5.93 7.83
CA ARG A 130 26.48 5.86 8.54
C ARG A 130 25.36 5.93 7.52
N ILE A 131 24.48 4.93 7.48
CA ILE A 131 23.43 4.82 6.49
C ILE A 131 22.07 4.76 7.18
N GLY A 132 21.19 5.72 6.87
CA GLY A 132 19.80 5.76 7.35
C GLY A 132 18.92 4.73 6.63
N TYR A 133 18.08 4.02 7.38
CA TYR A 133 17.15 3.04 6.83
C TYR A 133 15.90 2.85 7.71
N VAL A 134 14.83 2.30 7.15
CA VAL A 134 13.64 1.86 7.90
C VAL A 134 13.58 0.33 7.92
N PRO A 135 13.62 -0.29 9.11
CA PRO A 135 13.63 -1.74 9.24
C PRO A 135 12.42 -2.44 8.63
N GLY A 136 12.64 -3.64 8.07
CA GLY A 136 11.59 -4.51 7.54
C GLY A 136 10.99 -4.06 6.21
N THR A 137 11.46 -2.98 5.61
CA THR A 137 10.95 -2.44 4.36
C THR A 137 11.67 -3.02 3.13
N MET A 138 11.07 -2.83 1.95
CA MET A 138 11.76 -3.11 0.67
C MET A 138 13.07 -2.34 0.57
N HIS A 139 13.11 -1.11 1.06
CA HIS A 139 14.29 -0.26 1.03
C HIS A 139 15.46 -0.85 1.83
N GLU A 140 15.19 -1.48 2.99
CA GLU A 140 16.23 -2.20 3.73
C GLU A 140 16.78 -3.38 2.92
N ILE A 141 15.91 -4.17 2.29
CA ILE A 141 16.34 -5.33 1.50
C ILE A 141 17.22 -4.88 0.32
N LEU A 142 16.77 -3.82 -0.39
CA LEU A 142 17.51 -3.23 -1.49
C LEU A 142 18.86 -2.66 -1.03
N LEU A 143 18.92 -2.02 0.14
CA LEU A 143 20.18 -1.53 0.73
C LEU A 143 21.16 -2.69 1.00
N ARG A 144 20.68 -3.72 1.69
CA ARG A 144 21.49 -4.90 2.00
C ARG A 144 21.99 -5.62 0.75
N GLU A 145 21.14 -5.72 -0.27
CA GLU A 145 21.50 -6.28 -1.57
C GLU A 145 22.57 -5.44 -2.27
N THR A 146 22.39 -4.12 -2.29
CA THR A 146 23.33 -3.18 -2.91
C THR A 146 24.72 -3.28 -2.25
N LEU A 147 24.76 -3.27 -0.93
CA LEU A 147 26.01 -3.44 -0.17
C LEU A 147 26.67 -4.78 -0.47
N SER A 148 25.91 -5.88 -0.40
CA SER A 148 26.40 -7.24 -0.67
C SER A 148 27.00 -7.40 -2.06
N ARG A 149 26.34 -6.83 -3.10
CA ARG A 149 26.83 -6.86 -4.49
C ARG A 149 28.14 -6.08 -4.68
N SER A 150 28.41 -5.13 -3.80
CA SER A 150 29.66 -4.36 -3.79
C SER A 150 30.69 -4.92 -2.79
N GLY A 151 30.47 -6.13 -2.27
CA GLY A 151 31.39 -6.79 -1.34
C GLY A 151 31.37 -6.23 0.07
N LEU A 152 30.35 -5.43 0.44
CA LEU A 152 30.22 -4.87 1.78
C LEU A 152 29.21 -5.66 2.62
N SER A 153 29.57 -5.90 3.87
CA SER A 153 28.69 -6.47 4.88
C SER A 153 27.88 -5.37 5.58
N ALA A 154 26.57 -5.47 5.52
CA ALA A 154 25.68 -4.55 6.24
C ALA A 154 25.82 -4.64 7.77
N GLN A 155 26.43 -5.69 8.30
CA GLN A 155 26.64 -5.92 9.73
C GLN A 155 27.98 -5.36 10.26
N THR A 156 29.02 -5.37 9.43
CA THR A 156 30.40 -5.07 9.88
C THR A 156 31.07 -3.92 9.15
N ASP A 157 30.68 -3.64 7.90
CA ASP A 157 31.37 -2.65 7.07
C ASP A 157 30.69 -1.27 7.07
N VAL A 158 29.45 -1.16 7.55
CA VAL A 158 28.68 0.10 7.61
C VAL A 158 27.96 0.23 8.94
N SER A 159 27.58 1.46 9.32
CA SER A 159 26.72 1.72 10.49
C SER A 159 25.29 1.97 10.01
N LEU A 160 24.40 1.00 10.16
CA LEU A 160 22.99 1.16 9.83
C LEU A 160 22.24 1.87 10.97
N LEU A 161 21.65 3.03 10.69
CA LEU A 161 20.90 3.84 11.65
C LEU A 161 19.41 3.83 11.30
N ARG A 162 18.58 3.41 12.26
CA ARG A 162 17.12 3.46 12.11
C ARG A 162 16.64 4.91 12.15
N ILE A 163 16.09 5.39 11.03
CA ILE A 163 15.56 6.73 10.87
C ILE A 163 14.28 6.64 10.03
N ASP A 164 13.21 7.26 10.48
CA ASP A 164 11.96 7.29 9.71
C ASP A 164 12.12 8.08 8.40
N PHE A 165 11.37 7.70 7.37
CA PHE A 165 11.52 8.25 6.02
C PHE A 165 11.48 9.78 5.99
N PHE A 166 10.59 10.39 6.76
CA PHE A 166 10.40 11.85 6.79
C PHE A 166 11.56 12.60 7.45
N ASP A 167 12.39 11.92 8.25
CA ASP A 167 13.52 12.49 8.97
C ASP A 167 14.88 12.29 8.27
N MET A 168 14.95 11.35 7.30
CA MET A 168 16.21 11.00 6.61
C MET A 168 16.88 12.20 5.92
N GLY A 169 16.08 13.04 5.24
CA GLY A 169 16.60 14.21 4.57
C GLY A 169 17.23 15.22 5.53
N LEU A 170 16.62 15.43 6.69
CA LEU A 170 17.16 16.31 7.73
C LEU A 170 18.44 15.71 8.36
N ALA A 171 18.44 14.40 8.62
CA ALA A 171 19.61 13.71 9.14
C ALA A 171 20.81 13.78 8.17
N LEU A 172 20.56 13.63 6.86
CA LEU A 172 21.58 13.74 5.82
C LEU A 172 22.15 15.18 5.75
N SER A 173 21.27 16.19 5.69
CA SER A 173 21.66 17.59 5.57
C SER A 173 22.46 18.10 6.77
N ARG A 174 22.24 17.53 7.96
CA ARG A 174 22.99 17.82 9.19
C ARG A 174 24.27 17.02 9.34
N GLY A 175 24.56 16.08 8.41
CA GLY A 175 25.71 15.20 8.51
C GLY A 175 25.60 14.14 9.63
N ASN A 176 24.39 13.87 10.16
CA ASN A 176 24.17 12.79 11.12
C ASN A 176 24.27 11.41 10.46
N ILE A 177 23.98 11.33 9.18
CA ILE A 177 24.19 10.20 8.30
C ILE A 177 24.93 10.64 7.04
N ASP A 178 25.59 9.70 6.38
CA ASP A 178 26.39 9.94 5.18
C ASP A 178 25.63 9.46 3.91
N ALA A 179 24.65 8.56 4.09
CA ALA A 179 23.76 8.07 3.05
C ALA A 179 22.40 7.63 3.63
N PHE A 180 21.41 7.45 2.77
CA PHE A 180 20.18 6.71 3.10
C PHE A 180 19.64 6.00 1.86
N LEU A 181 18.88 4.91 2.07
CA LEU A 181 18.04 4.32 1.03
C LEU A 181 16.59 4.47 1.42
N SER A 182 15.83 5.15 0.55
CA SER A 182 14.45 5.54 0.81
C SER A 182 13.63 5.51 -0.48
N GLY A 183 12.31 5.65 -0.31
CA GLY A 183 11.37 5.86 -1.41
C GLY A 183 11.21 7.34 -1.77
N GLU A 184 10.78 7.58 -3.01
CA GLU A 184 10.38 8.92 -3.43
C GLU A 184 9.22 9.46 -2.56
N PRO A 185 9.13 10.77 -2.32
CA PRO A 185 9.92 11.84 -2.95
C PRO A 185 11.21 12.25 -2.20
N PHE A 186 11.62 11.54 -1.16
CA PHE A 186 12.74 11.94 -0.30
C PHE A 186 14.09 12.01 -1.02
N PRO A 187 14.42 11.06 -1.93
CA PRO A 187 15.59 11.17 -2.80
C PRO A 187 15.57 12.44 -3.66
N ALA A 188 14.48 12.69 -4.38
CA ALA A 188 14.35 13.87 -5.22
C ALA A 188 14.43 15.17 -4.44
N LEU A 189 13.87 15.21 -3.21
CA LEU A 189 13.99 16.35 -2.29
C LEU A 189 15.43 16.61 -1.86
N ALA A 190 16.22 15.57 -1.60
CA ALA A 190 17.61 15.71 -1.21
C ALA A 190 18.45 16.34 -2.33
N VAL A 191 18.19 15.93 -3.58
CA VAL A 191 18.82 16.48 -4.78
C VAL A 191 18.38 17.93 -5.02
N GLU A 192 17.08 18.19 -4.98
CA GLU A 192 16.52 19.54 -5.22
C GLU A 192 17.03 20.57 -4.22
N LYS A 193 17.14 20.19 -2.96
CA LYS A 193 17.68 21.05 -1.89
C LYS A 193 19.21 21.11 -1.86
N GLY A 194 19.91 20.38 -2.74
CA GLY A 194 21.33 20.43 -2.96
C GLY A 194 22.22 19.82 -1.86
N TYR A 195 21.65 19.04 -0.93
CA TYR A 195 22.42 18.37 0.12
C TYR A 195 22.67 16.88 -0.14
N GLY A 196 22.04 16.28 -1.16
CA GLY A 196 22.20 14.89 -1.52
C GLY A 196 22.37 14.66 -3.03
N GLU A 197 22.94 13.54 -3.38
CA GLU A 197 23.10 13.04 -4.74
C GLU A 197 22.62 11.57 -4.81
N ILE A 198 21.98 11.21 -5.91
CA ILE A 198 21.55 9.82 -6.11
C ILE A 198 22.75 9.00 -6.57
N LEU A 199 23.18 8.06 -5.75
CA LEU A 199 24.26 7.13 -6.07
C LEU A 199 23.78 5.95 -6.92
N ALA A 200 22.57 5.43 -6.66
CA ALA A 200 22.01 4.28 -7.38
C ALA A 200 20.50 4.19 -7.27
N TYR A 201 19.89 3.61 -8.30
CA TYR A 201 18.53 3.06 -8.28
C TYR A 201 18.64 1.53 -8.16
N PRO A 202 18.42 0.96 -6.98
CA PRO A 202 18.80 -0.43 -6.67
C PRO A 202 17.75 -1.44 -7.14
N TYR A 203 17.42 -1.47 -8.42
CA TYR A 203 16.50 -2.45 -9.00
C TYR A 203 17.27 -3.59 -9.64
N TYR A 204 17.24 -4.75 -8.97
CA TYR A 204 17.93 -5.95 -9.41
C TYR A 204 16.91 -6.94 -9.96
N LYS A 205 17.00 -7.25 -11.24
CA LYS A 205 15.98 -7.96 -12.03
C LYS A 205 15.61 -9.36 -11.50
N GLU A 206 16.47 -10.02 -10.72
CA GLU A 206 16.32 -11.44 -10.37
C GLU A 206 15.55 -11.65 -9.06
N ALA A 207 16.16 -11.36 -7.92
CA ALA A 207 15.64 -11.72 -6.60
C ALA A 207 14.98 -10.56 -5.86
N VAL A 208 15.37 -9.33 -6.18
CA VAL A 208 14.87 -8.11 -5.55
C VAL A 208 14.47 -7.17 -6.67
N GLY A 209 13.32 -7.43 -7.25
CA GLY A 209 12.81 -6.68 -8.38
C GLY A 209 12.30 -5.29 -8.01
N ASP A 210 11.51 -4.76 -8.87
CA ASP A 210 10.89 -3.45 -8.77
C ASP A 210 9.57 -3.45 -7.96
N ILE A 211 9.08 -4.59 -7.46
CA ILE A 211 7.91 -4.65 -6.58
C ILE A 211 8.20 -3.95 -5.24
N ASN A 212 7.25 -3.18 -4.76
CA ASN A 212 7.45 -2.42 -3.52
C ASN A 212 6.36 -2.66 -2.49
N ALA A 213 5.10 -2.30 -2.79
CA ALA A 213 4.02 -2.35 -1.82
C ALA A 213 2.76 -3.01 -2.39
N GLY A 214 1.94 -3.55 -1.49
CA GLY A 214 0.64 -4.14 -1.78
C GLY A 214 -0.42 -3.73 -0.78
N MET A 215 -1.68 -3.92 -1.16
CA MET A 215 -2.85 -3.72 -0.32
C MET A 215 -3.16 -5.00 0.43
N LEU A 216 -3.23 -4.90 1.75
CA LEU A 216 -3.53 -6.00 2.65
C LEU A 216 -4.91 -5.85 3.28
N VAL A 217 -5.54 -6.99 3.46
CA VAL A 217 -6.72 -7.19 4.32
C VAL A 217 -6.45 -8.33 5.30
N THR A 218 -7.31 -8.53 6.31
CA THR A 218 -7.22 -9.71 7.15
C THR A 218 -7.95 -10.89 6.50
N ARG A 219 -7.49 -12.11 6.78
CA ARG A 219 -8.16 -13.34 6.32
C ARG A 219 -9.62 -13.43 6.78
N ASP A 220 -9.89 -12.94 7.98
CA ASP A 220 -11.24 -12.90 8.54
C ASP A 220 -12.15 -11.93 7.77
N PHE A 221 -11.63 -10.78 7.37
CA PHE A 221 -12.36 -9.81 6.55
C PHE A 221 -12.67 -10.37 5.15
N VAL A 222 -11.69 -11.03 4.49
CA VAL A 222 -11.93 -11.74 3.22
C VAL A 222 -13.06 -12.77 3.34
N LYS A 223 -13.04 -13.56 4.43
CA LYS A 223 -14.01 -14.62 4.64
C LYS A 223 -15.43 -14.09 4.94
N LYS A 224 -15.54 -13.01 5.71
CA LYS A 224 -16.83 -12.45 6.15
C LYS A 224 -17.45 -11.47 5.15
N HIS A 225 -16.60 -10.75 4.41
CA HIS A 225 -16.99 -9.62 3.56
C HIS A 225 -16.27 -9.63 2.21
N PRO A 226 -16.29 -10.74 1.44
CA PRO A 226 -15.58 -10.84 0.17
C PRO A 226 -16.06 -9.79 -0.85
N GLU A 227 -17.35 -9.43 -0.81
CA GLU A 227 -17.95 -8.39 -1.65
C GLU A 227 -17.36 -6.99 -1.35
N LYS A 228 -17.09 -6.68 -0.07
CA LYS A 228 -16.46 -5.42 0.33
C LYS A 228 -14.99 -5.37 -0.08
N VAL A 229 -14.29 -6.50 0.04
CA VAL A 229 -12.91 -6.59 -0.46
C VAL A 229 -12.87 -6.38 -1.97
N GLN A 230 -13.80 -7.01 -2.73
CA GLN A 230 -13.89 -6.81 -4.17
C GLN A 230 -14.16 -5.35 -4.53
N GLN A 231 -15.10 -4.70 -3.87
CA GLN A 231 -15.42 -3.30 -4.07
C GLN A 231 -14.19 -2.40 -3.86
N LEU A 232 -13.43 -2.62 -2.78
CA LEU A 232 -12.19 -1.88 -2.49
C LEU A 232 -11.09 -2.15 -3.51
N VAL A 233 -10.92 -3.39 -3.96
CA VAL A 233 -9.91 -3.75 -4.98
C VAL A 233 -10.27 -3.14 -6.34
N THR A 234 -11.56 -3.15 -6.72
CA THR A 234 -12.03 -2.51 -7.95
C THR A 234 -11.85 -0.99 -7.90
N ALA A 235 -12.19 -0.35 -6.76
CA ALA A 235 -11.93 1.07 -6.56
C ALA A 235 -10.42 1.40 -6.62
N HIS A 236 -9.57 0.54 -6.04
CA HIS A 236 -8.12 0.68 -6.13
C HIS A 236 -7.62 0.60 -7.58
N ALA A 237 -8.10 -0.37 -8.34
CA ALA A 237 -7.72 -0.55 -9.73
C ALA A 237 -8.15 0.64 -10.60
N ARG A 238 -9.38 1.14 -10.43
CA ARG A 238 -9.90 2.32 -11.12
C ARG A 238 -9.10 3.57 -10.76
N ALA A 239 -8.86 3.82 -9.46
CA ALA A 239 -8.08 4.96 -8.98
C ALA A 239 -6.64 4.92 -9.54
N SER A 240 -5.95 3.78 -9.45
CA SER A 240 -4.59 3.62 -9.95
C SER A 240 -4.49 3.85 -11.46
N ARG A 241 -5.42 3.29 -12.25
CA ARG A 241 -5.50 3.52 -13.71
C ARG A 241 -5.81 4.97 -14.06
N HIS A 242 -6.75 5.59 -13.33
CA HIS A 242 -7.09 7.00 -13.53
C HIS A 242 -5.86 7.88 -13.33
N LEU A 243 -5.17 7.73 -12.21
CA LEU A 243 -4.01 8.52 -11.85
C LEU A 243 -2.83 8.30 -12.82
N ALA A 244 -2.59 7.06 -13.25
CA ALA A 244 -1.55 6.74 -14.23
C ALA A 244 -1.81 7.39 -15.60
N ARG A 245 -3.09 7.53 -15.99
CA ARG A 245 -3.50 8.23 -17.22
C ARG A 245 -3.52 9.76 -17.08
N HIS A 246 -3.56 10.28 -15.85
CA HIS A 246 -3.64 11.71 -15.54
C HIS A 246 -2.53 12.14 -14.57
N PRO A 247 -1.26 12.08 -14.99
CA PRO A 247 -0.12 12.35 -14.11
C PRO A 247 -0.14 13.77 -13.51
N ASP A 248 -0.70 14.75 -14.20
CA ASP A 248 -0.86 16.10 -13.66
C ASP A 248 -1.79 16.13 -12.44
N GLN A 249 -2.94 15.45 -12.51
CA GLN A 249 -3.88 15.33 -11.38
C GLN A 249 -3.23 14.56 -10.22
N TRP A 250 -2.54 13.46 -10.54
CA TRP A 250 -1.80 12.66 -9.56
C TRP A 250 -0.82 13.53 -8.77
N LEU A 251 0.10 14.21 -9.47
CA LEU A 251 1.17 14.97 -8.83
C LEU A 251 0.65 16.25 -8.15
N THR A 252 -0.38 16.89 -8.71
CA THR A 252 -1.03 18.05 -8.09
C THR A 252 -1.66 17.65 -6.75
N ARG A 253 -2.41 16.53 -6.69
CA ARG A 253 -2.98 16.07 -5.42
C ARG A 253 -1.91 15.63 -4.42
N ALA A 254 -0.86 14.95 -4.90
CA ALA A 254 0.26 14.53 -4.06
C ALA A 254 1.03 15.72 -3.46
N SER A 255 1.06 16.86 -4.13
CA SER A 255 1.75 18.06 -3.62
C SER A 255 1.10 18.62 -2.35
N ALA A 256 -0.20 18.34 -2.11
CA ALA A 256 -0.88 18.67 -0.86
C ALA A 256 -0.29 17.98 0.38
N PHE A 257 0.53 16.92 0.18
CA PHE A 257 1.27 16.27 1.26
C PHE A 257 2.56 17.01 1.66
N GLY A 258 2.86 18.16 1.05
CA GLY A 258 3.95 19.04 1.46
C GLY A 258 5.20 18.99 0.57
N THR A 259 5.20 18.19 -0.51
CA THR A 259 6.27 18.20 -1.52
C THR A 259 5.84 19.02 -2.72
N GLN A 260 6.68 19.96 -3.15
CA GLN A 260 6.39 20.80 -4.31
C GLN A 260 6.18 19.93 -5.57
N LYS A 261 5.19 20.30 -6.40
CA LYS A 261 4.86 19.55 -7.62
C LYS A 261 6.05 19.37 -8.55
N SER A 262 6.90 20.40 -8.71
CA SER A 262 8.12 20.33 -9.53
C SER A 262 9.12 19.26 -9.07
N VAL A 263 9.19 19.00 -7.77
CA VAL A 263 10.00 17.90 -7.20
C VAL A 263 9.35 16.55 -7.49
N LEU A 264 8.02 16.46 -7.34
CA LEU A 264 7.26 15.25 -7.65
C LEU A 264 7.35 14.88 -9.13
N GLU A 265 7.37 15.87 -10.03
CA GLU A 265 7.56 15.64 -11.47
C GLU A 265 8.93 15.01 -11.77
N LYS A 266 9.99 15.42 -11.08
CA LYS A 266 11.31 14.78 -11.17
C LYS A 266 11.32 13.37 -10.58
N ALA A 267 10.64 13.18 -9.47
CA ALA A 267 10.52 11.89 -8.80
C ALA A 267 9.66 10.88 -9.58
N ALA A 268 8.71 11.35 -10.40
CA ALA A 268 7.72 10.52 -11.09
C ALA A 268 8.33 9.43 -11.97
N ALA A 269 9.48 9.69 -12.58
CA ALA A 269 10.20 8.70 -13.41
C ALA A 269 10.61 7.45 -12.60
N ASN A 270 10.79 7.59 -11.28
CA ASN A 270 11.13 6.52 -10.35
C ASN A 270 9.93 6.01 -9.56
N MET A 271 8.71 6.40 -9.90
CA MET A 271 7.48 5.96 -9.25
C MET A 271 6.58 5.23 -10.24
N GLU A 272 5.94 4.16 -9.81
CA GLU A 272 5.00 3.40 -10.62
C GLU A 272 3.80 3.00 -9.76
N LEU A 273 2.62 3.55 -10.08
CA LEU A 273 1.36 3.13 -9.49
C LEU A 273 1.04 1.71 -9.97
N ALA A 274 0.61 0.86 -9.07
CA ALA A 274 0.26 -0.51 -9.39
C ALA A 274 -1.07 -0.90 -8.72
N TRP A 275 -1.75 -1.88 -9.27
CA TRP A 275 -2.93 -2.49 -8.69
C TRP A 275 -2.99 -3.98 -9.01
N ASP A 276 -2.51 -4.37 -10.16
CA ASP A 276 -2.64 -5.72 -10.70
C ASP A 276 -1.54 -6.65 -10.15
N MET A 277 -1.90 -7.91 -9.99
CA MET A 277 -1.00 -8.98 -9.59
C MET A 277 -1.20 -10.15 -10.54
N ASP A 278 -0.14 -10.57 -11.20
CA ASP A 278 -0.08 -11.70 -12.10
C ASP A 278 0.85 -12.81 -11.59
N ALA A 279 1.04 -13.86 -12.38
CA ALA A 279 1.95 -14.95 -12.03
C ALA A 279 3.41 -14.46 -11.89
N ALA A 280 3.82 -13.44 -12.65
CA ALA A 280 5.15 -12.84 -12.55
C ALA A 280 5.31 -12.08 -11.24
N PHE A 281 4.28 -11.34 -10.80
CA PHE A 281 4.27 -10.69 -9.49
C PHE A 281 4.43 -11.73 -8.36
N VAL A 282 3.64 -12.80 -8.38
CA VAL A 282 3.73 -13.88 -7.38
C VAL A 282 5.13 -14.51 -7.35
N SER A 283 5.73 -14.74 -8.52
CA SER A 283 7.10 -15.26 -8.62
C SER A 283 8.12 -14.33 -7.97
N ARG A 284 8.01 -13.02 -8.19
CA ARG A 284 8.87 -11.99 -7.56
C ARG A 284 8.67 -11.94 -6.05
N VAL A 285 7.42 -12.04 -5.55
CA VAL A 285 7.14 -12.10 -4.10
C VAL A 285 7.81 -13.33 -3.46
N ARG A 286 7.76 -14.49 -4.13
CA ARG A 286 8.44 -15.70 -3.64
C ARG A 286 9.97 -15.55 -3.63
N ALA A 287 10.54 -15.00 -4.70
CA ALA A 287 11.99 -14.73 -4.79
C ALA A 287 12.43 -13.73 -3.70
N LEU A 288 11.64 -12.68 -3.46
CA LEU A 288 11.87 -11.74 -2.38
C LEU A 288 11.88 -12.43 -1.01
N GLY A 289 10.91 -13.29 -0.73
CA GLY A 289 10.86 -14.05 0.52
C GLY A 289 12.08 -14.97 0.69
N GLN A 290 12.54 -15.64 -0.36
CA GLN A 290 13.78 -16.43 -0.35
C GLN A 290 14.98 -15.52 0.01
N ARG A 291 15.05 -14.33 -0.59
CA ARG A 291 16.12 -13.36 -0.27
C ARG A 291 16.02 -12.87 1.17
N MET A 292 14.83 -12.56 1.67
CA MET A 292 14.61 -12.19 3.08
C MET A 292 15.09 -13.27 4.04
N GLN A 293 14.86 -14.55 3.72
CA GLN A 293 15.34 -15.66 4.53
C GLN A 293 16.87 -15.76 4.48
N ALA A 294 17.47 -15.62 3.30
CA ALA A 294 18.94 -15.64 3.15
C ALA A 294 19.59 -14.46 3.91
N LEU A 295 18.92 -13.32 4.03
CA LEU A 295 19.37 -12.17 4.82
C LEU A 295 19.06 -12.30 6.33
N GLY A 296 18.43 -13.40 6.76
CA GLY A 296 18.04 -13.62 8.17
C GLY A 296 16.89 -12.76 8.66
N MET A 297 16.14 -12.10 7.74
CA MET A 297 15.01 -11.23 8.08
C MET A 297 13.73 -12.03 8.43
N ILE A 298 13.61 -13.23 7.90
CA ILE A 298 12.58 -14.22 8.27
C ILE A 298 13.24 -15.58 8.54
N ARG A 299 12.67 -16.36 9.47
CA ARG A 299 13.19 -17.68 9.82
C ARG A 299 12.65 -18.78 8.91
N ARG A 300 11.43 -18.61 8.39
CA ARG A 300 10.71 -19.58 7.54
C ARG A 300 9.94 -18.85 6.44
N GLN A 301 9.77 -19.53 5.32
CA GLN A 301 8.90 -19.04 4.25
C GLN A 301 7.43 -19.05 4.72
N PRO A 302 6.62 -18.05 4.33
CA PRO A 302 5.18 -18.11 4.54
C PRO A 302 4.52 -19.08 3.55
N ASP A 303 3.28 -19.44 3.83
CA ASP A 303 2.40 -20.00 2.79
C ASP A 303 1.95 -18.89 1.84
N TYR A 304 2.54 -18.83 0.67
CA TYR A 304 2.24 -17.81 -0.34
C TYR A 304 0.85 -17.93 -0.94
N ASN A 305 0.25 -19.14 -0.96
CA ASN A 305 -1.11 -19.33 -1.44
C ASN A 305 -2.13 -18.77 -0.43
N ALA A 306 -1.77 -18.76 0.85
CA ALA A 306 -2.58 -18.12 1.89
C ALA A 306 -2.30 -16.60 2.01
N LEU A 307 -1.12 -16.13 1.56
CA LEU A 307 -0.74 -14.72 1.60
C LEU A 307 -1.29 -13.92 0.42
N ILE A 308 -1.43 -14.50 -0.76
CA ILE A 308 -1.80 -13.79 -1.99
C ILE A 308 -3.09 -14.37 -2.54
N ASP A 309 -4.10 -13.52 -2.70
CA ASP A 309 -5.36 -13.88 -3.36
C ASP A 309 -5.52 -13.08 -4.65
N LEU A 310 -5.35 -13.74 -5.79
CA LEU A 310 -5.44 -13.15 -7.11
C LEU A 310 -6.89 -13.01 -7.60
N SER A 311 -7.87 -13.65 -6.96
CA SER A 311 -9.25 -13.66 -7.44
C SER A 311 -9.84 -12.25 -7.54
N PHE A 312 -9.52 -11.38 -6.59
CA PHE A 312 -10.02 -10.00 -6.55
C PHE A 312 -9.47 -9.14 -7.70
N VAL A 313 -8.18 -9.20 -7.99
CA VAL A 313 -7.60 -8.45 -9.13
C VAL A 313 -8.05 -9.04 -10.46
N GLN A 314 -8.26 -10.36 -10.55
CA GLN A 314 -8.80 -10.99 -11.75
C GLN A 314 -10.24 -10.54 -12.04
N GLN A 315 -11.06 -10.41 -11.00
CA GLN A 315 -12.42 -9.89 -11.14
C GLN A 315 -12.40 -8.38 -11.47
N ALA A 316 -11.58 -7.58 -10.78
CA ALA A 316 -11.43 -6.15 -11.10
C ALA A 316 -10.98 -5.93 -12.55
N ARG A 317 -10.10 -6.80 -13.09
CA ARG A 317 -9.66 -6.74 -14.50
C ARG A 317 -10.83 -6.94 -15.48
N LYS A 318 -11.74 -7.88 -15.18
CA LYS A 318 -12.96 -8.10 -15.99
C LYS A 318 -13.88 -6.88 -15.96
N GLU A 319 -14.09 -6.31 -14.77
CA GLU A 319 -14.94 -5.12 -14.59
C GLU A 319 -14.39 -3.91 -15.34
N LEU A 320 -13.08 -3.67 -15.25
CA LEU A 320 -12.42 -2.58 -15.98
C LEU A 320 -12.44 -2.73 -17.50
N THR A 321 -12.46 -3.96 -18.01
CA THR A 321 -12.58 -4.22 -19.46
C THR A 321 -14.02 -4.01 -19.94
N ALA A 322 -15.02 -4.23 -19.08
CA ALA A 322 -16.41 -3.99 -19.42
C ALA A 322 -16.78 -2.49 -19.44
N ASP A 323 -15.99 -1.65 -18.75
CA ASP A 323 -16.17 -0.18 -18.69
C ASP A 323 -15.55 0.54 -19.92
N GLU A 324 -14.71 -0.15 -20.74
CA GLU A 324 -14.07 0.35 -21.98
C GLU A 324 -14.92 0.06 -23.23
#